data_e89a3d676ab0c0344e342094ff193d8b
#
_entry.id   e89a3d676ab0c0344e342094ff193d8b
#
_cell.length_a   1.000
_cell.length_b   1.000
_cell.length_c   1.000
_cell.angle_alpha   90.00
_cell.angle_beta   90.00
_cell.angle_gamma   90.00
#
_symmetry.space_group_name_H-M   'P 1'
#
loop_
_entity.id
_entity.type
_entity.pdbx_description
1 polymer ?
#
loop_
_entity_poly.entity_id
_entity_poly.type
_entity_poly.pdbx_seq_one_letter_code
_entity_poly.pdbx_strand_id
1 'polypeptide(L)'
;MDHLAELKEFARLHARGQGISERQVAAVLPRITNDEPGHPESWARVWTAEADRLAAAGRPLDACRRYALARFPYHGDDDRREAQDNCVRSFDAWRRRRGVDRMVLNHPDGTFAFWASGLDARRPRPLVLIMGGIVSVKEQWAPLLPRLARLGYAAVATEMPGVGENTLRYHADSWRLLPFLLDQLADRARVTRTSVLGLSFSGHLALRAAAEDARIHSIHTVGAPVAGFFTDPDWWPRVPGITVDTLCRLTGAPDHDELRARLAGFALGPEVLRAVDVPVAYVVSSRDEIIPATERRLLGSLLPQVRFKEFDDVHGSPAHLGAMRKWLIGSLLRARITNRAGRTSGPAHRPRVPSAE
;
A
#
# COMPACT_ATOMS: atom_id res chain seq x y z
N MET A 1 -7.94 20.55 -14.45
CA MET A 1 -6.82 20.05 -15.30
C MET A 1 -7.44 19.07 -16.28
N ASP A 2 -6.95 18.98 -17.51
CA ASP A 2 -7.39 17.94 -18.45
C ASP A 2 -7.02 16.56 -17.87
N HIS A 3 -7.97 15.60 -17.90
CA HIS A 3 -7.80 14.26 -17.33
C HIS A 3 -6.54 13.56 -17.84
N LEU A 4 -6.25 13.64 -19.14
CA LEU A 4 -5.07 13.03 -19.74
C LEU A 4 -3.76 13.70 -19.25
N ALA A 5 -3.78 15.02 -19.05
CA ALA A 5 -2.62 15.74 -18.53
C ALA A 5 -2.32 15.32 -17.08
N GLU A 6 -3.35 15.22 -16.25
CA GLU A 6 -3.23 14.73 -14.88
C GLU A 6 -2.72 13.28 -14.84
N LEU A 7 -3.27 12.41 -15.68
CA LEU A 7 -2.84 11.02 -15.82
C LEU A 7 -1.34 10.92 -16.18
N LYS A 8 -0.86 11.75 -17.13
CA LYS A 8 0.56 11.81 -17.50
C LYS A 8 1.46 12.27 -16.37
N GLU A 9 1.01 13.22 -15.56
CA GLU A 9 1.77 13.73 -14.42
C GLU A 9 1.90 12.66 -13.33
N PHE A 10 0.79 12.08 -12.88
CA PHE A 10 0.81 11.04 -11.86
C PHE A 10 1.58 9.79 -12.26
N ALA A 11 1.50 9.41 -13.54
CA ALA A 11 2.26 8.28 -14.03
C ALA A 11 3.78 8.49 -13.99
N ARG A 12 4.28 9.71 -14.19
CA ARG A 12 5.71 10.01 -13.99
C ARG A 12 6.15 9.74 -12.56
N LEU A 13 5.34 10.15 -11.58
CA LEU A 13 5.61 9.92 -10.16
C LEU A 13 5.62 8.42 -9.84
N HIS A 14 4.62 7.69 -10.30
CA HIS A 14 4.52 6.24 -10.12
C HIS A 14 5.61 5.46 -10.84
N ALA A 15 5.99 5.86 -12.04
CA ALA A 15 7.08 5.28 -12.82
C ALA A 15 8.41 5.39 -12.08
N ARG A 16 8.71 6.59 -11.53
CA ARG A 16 9.91 6.83 -10.72
C ARG A 16 9.95 5.92 -9.50
N GLY A 17 8.83 5.75 -8.80
CA GLY A 17 8.67 4.83 -7.67
C GLY A 17 9.01 3.37 -8.01
N GLN A 18 8.74 2.96 -9.25
CA GLN A 18 9.03 1.63 -9.78
C GLN A 18 10.43 1.49 -10.42
N GLY A 19 11.23 2.57 -10.42
CA GLY A 19 12.58 2.57 -11.02
C GLY A 19 12.57 2.67 -12.55
N ILE A 20 11.52 3.20 -13.14
CA ILE A 20 11.47 3.59 -14.55
C ILE A 20 12.05 5.00 -14.64
N SER A 21 13.08 5.20 -15.48
CA SER A 21 13.72 6.51 -15.60
C SER A 21 12.83 7.51 -16.35
N GLU A 22 13.01 8.81 -16.05
CA GLU A 22 12.30 9.89 -16.74
C GLU A 22 12.49 9.81 -18.27
N ARG A 23 13.71 9.48 -18.73
CA ARG A 23 13.99 9.29 -20.16
C ARG A 23 13.10 8.22 -20.80
N GLN A 24 12.86 7.11 -20.08
CA GLN A 24 12.01 6.03 -20.58
C GLN A 24 10.54 6.43 -20.61
N VAL A 25 10.09 7.20 -19.62
CA VAL A 25 8.71 7.73 -19.59
C VAL A 25 8.51 8.77 -20.69
N ALA A 26 9.44 9.72 -20.83
CA ALA A 26 9.39 10.77 -21.84
C ALA A 26 9.40 10.23 -23.27
N ALA A 27 9.96 9.04 -23.51
CA ALA A 27 9.93 8.40 -24.83
C ALA A 27 8.54 7.81 -25.19
N VAL A 28 7.69 7.55 -24.20
CA VAL A 28 6.37 6.92 -24.40
C VAL A 28 5.24 7.96 -24.41
N LEU A 29 5.26 8.91 -23.47
CA LEU A 29 4.15 9.85 -23.26
C LEU A 29 3.71 10.68 -24.48
N PRO A 30 4.60 11.12 -25.41
CA PRO A 30 4.17 11.84 -26.62
C PRO A 30 3.30 11.02 -27.58
N ARG A 31 3.39 9.69 -27.51
CA ARG A 31 2.60 8.77 -28.34
C ARG A 31 1.17 8.58 -27.83
N ILE A 32 0.89 9.05 -26.61
CA ILE A 32 -0.43 8.95 -25.98
C ILE A 32 -1.17 10.24 -26.24
N THR A 33 -2.23 10.18 -27.03
CA THR A 33 -3.03 11.35 -27.43
C THR A 33 -4.40 11.40 -26.76
N ASN A 34 -4.87 10.27 -26.23
CA ASN A 34 -6.17 10.16 -25.57
C ASN A 34 -6.18 9.04 -24.50
N ASP A 35 -7.33 8.87 -23.84
CA ASP A 35 -7.58 7.79 -22.88
C ASP A 35 -8.83 6.96 -23.26
N GLU A 36 -9.17 6.90 -24.54
CA GLU A 36 -10.34 6.20 -25.07
C GLU A 36 -10.05 4.69 -25.17
N PRO A 37 -10.87 3.82 -24.54
CA PRO A 37 -10.70 2.38 -24.64
C PRO A 37 -10.71 1.90 -26.11
N GLY A 38 -9.79 1.02 -26.46
CA GLY A 38 -9.66 0.46 -27.81
C GLY A 38 -8.91 1.34 -28.81
N HIS A 39 -8.70 2.62 -28.54
CA HIS A 39 -8.00 3.50 -29.47
C HIS A 39 -6.49 3.19 -29.50
N PRO A 40 -5.84 3.08 -30.69
CA PRO A 40 -4.42 2.70 -30.80
C PRO A 40 -3.44 3.60 -30.04
N GLU A 41 -3.74 4.90 -29.94
CA GLU A 41 -2.94 5.90 -29.25
C GLU A 41 -3.44 6.20 -27.83
N SER A 42 -4.32 5.34 -27.30
CA SER A 42 -4.80 5.47 -25.93
C SER A 42 -3.73 5.14 -24.90
N TRP A 43 -3.94 5.64 -23.70
CA TRP A 43 -3.09 5.36 -22.54
C TRP A 43 -2.76 3.88 -22.38
N ALA A 44 -3.79 3.03 -22.29
CA ALA A 44 -3.64 1.61 -22.03
C ALA A 44 -2.92 0.89 -23.17
N ARG A 45 -3.29 1.15 -24.43
CA ARG A 45 -2.71 0.51 -25.61
C ARG A 45 -1.24 0.85 -25.81
N VAL A 46 -0.86 2.11 -25.67
CA VAL A 46 0.54 2.54 -25.88
C VAL A 46 1.46 1.95 -24.80
N TRP A 47 1.05 1.98 -23.52
CA TRP A 47 1.84 1.36 -22.46
C TRP A 47 1.89 -0.16 -22.57
N THR A 48 0.80 -0.82 -22.99
CA THR A 48 0.75 -2.26 -23.25
C THR A 48 1.74 -2.65 -24.34
N ALA A 49 1.74 -1.94 -25.49
CA ALA A 49 2.68 -2.21 -26.57
C ALA A 49 4.15 -2.07 -26.14
N GLU A 50 4.47 -1.10 -25.29
CA GLU A 50 5.83 -0.98 -24.71
C GLU A 50 6.15 -2.14 -23.75
N ALA A 51 5.17 -2.60 -22.99
CA ALA A 51 5.32 -3.74 -22.10
C ALA A 51 5.52 -5.05 -22.88
N ASP A 52 4.75 -5.28 -23.96
CA ASP A 52 4.86 -6.44 -24.84
C ASP A 52 6.26 -6.56 -25.46
N ARG A 53 6.79 -5.42 -25.93
CA ARG A 53 8.16 -5.35 -26.47
C ARG A 53 9.19 -5.79 -25.44
N LEU A 54 9.03 -5.39 -24.18
CA LEU A 54 9.93 -5.80 -23.09
C LEU A 54 9.75 -7.27 -22.70
N ALA A 55 8.52 -7.78 -22.72
CA ALA A 55 8.24 -9.20 -22.47
C ALA A 55 8.87 -10.08 -23.53
N ALA A 56 8.72 -9.73 -24.81
CA ALA A 56 9.34 -10.42 -25.94
C ALA A 56 10.88 -10.38 -25.88
N ALA A 57 11.45 -9.33 -25.30
CA ALA A 57 12.90 -9.22 -25.06
C ALA A 57 13.39 -9.99 -23.81
N GLY A 58 12.55 -10.83 -23.18
CA GLY A 58 12.91 -11.60 -22.00
C GLY A 58 13.11 -10.77 -20.72
N ARG A 59 12.49 -9.59 -20.62
CA ARG A 59 12.58 -8.66 -19.50
C ARG A 59 11.27 -8.59 -18.68
N PRO A 60 10.85 -9.69 -18.04
CA PRO A 60 9.51 -9.80 -17.48
C PRO A 60 9.22 -8.80 -16.35
N LEU A 61 10.20 -8.42 -15.51
CA LEU A 61 9.97 -7.41 -14.46
C LEU A 61 9.78 -6.02 -15.06
N ASP A 62 10.50 -5.70 -16.12
CA ASP A 62 10.36 -4.41 -16.78
C ASP A 62 9.03 -4.33 -17.56
N ALA A 63 8.60 -5.45 -18.15
CA ALA A 63 7.27 -5.57 -18.75
C ALA A 63 6.17 -5.40 -17.70
N CYS A 64 6.24 -6.11 -16.58
CA CYS A 64 5.32 -5.99 -15.44
C CYS A 64 5.13 -4.52 -15.02
N ARG A 65 6.21 -3.77 -14.88
CA ARG A 65 6.17 -2.35 -14.51
C ARG A 65 5.45 -1.47 -15.55
N ARG A 66 5.54 -1.79 -16.85
CA ARG A 66 4.83 -1.06 -17.92
C ARG A 66 3.36 -1.45 -17.98
N TYR A 67 3.04 -2.72 -17.80
CA TYR A 67 1.65 -3.14 -17.64
C TYR A 67 1.00 -2.49 -16.41
N ALA A 68 1.75 -2.32 -15.30
CA ALA A 68 1.26 -1.58 -14.14
C ALA A 68 0.97 -0.10 -14.45
N LEU A 69 1.67 0.52 -15.42
CA LEU A 69 1.33 1.84 -15.94
C LEU A 69 0.16 1.78 -16.93
N ALA A 70 0.07 0.75 -17.78
CA ALA A 70 -1.02 0.59 -18.73
C ALA A 70 -2.38 0.49 -18.01
N ARG A 71 -2.46 -0.25 -16.89
CA ARG A 71 -3.69 -0.39 -16.11
C ARG A 71 -4.01 0.83 -15.22
N PHE A 72 -3.05 1.75 -15.02
CA PHE A 72 -3.19 2.91 -14.11
C PHE A 72 -4.30 3.87 -14.58
N PRO A 73 -5.08 4.48 -13.67
CA PRO A 73 -5.01 4.36 -12.21
C PRO A 73 -5.73 3.11 -11.68
N TYR A 74 -6.67 2.53 -12.40
CA TYR A 74 -7.43 1.32 -12.07
C TYR A 74 -7.82 0.56 -13.35
N HIS A 75 -8.22 -0.69 -13.25
CA HIS A 75 -8.63 -1.54 -14.36
C HIS A 75 -10.12 -1.32 -14.74
N GLY A 76 -10.43 -0.12 -15.25
CA GLY A 76 -11.79 0.36 -15.51
C GLY A 76 -12.44 -0.20 -16.78
N ASP A 77 -11.65 -0.55 -17.77
CA ASP A 77 -12.04 -1.02 -19.10
C ASP A 77 -11.32 -2.32 -19.46
N ASP A 78 -11.63 -2.90 -20.62
CA ASP A 78 -11.05 -4.17 -21.08
C ASP A 78 -9.54 -4.09 -21.31
N ASP A 79 -9.05 -3.01 -21.93
CA ASP A 79 -7.62 -2.82 -22.16
C ASP A 79 -6.82 -2.75 -20.86
N ARG A 80 -7.35 -2.05 -19.86
CA ARG A 80 -6.73 -1.95 -18.54
C ARG A 80 -6.85 -3.26 -17.75
N ARG A 81 -7.95 -4.02 -17.92
CA ARG A 81 -8.08 -5.36 -17.33
C ARG A 81 -7.04 -6.33 -17.90
N GLU A 82 -6.89 -6.35 -19.23
CA GLU A 82 -5.86 -7.16 -19.89
C GLU A 82 -4.46 -6.76 -19.43
N ALA A 83 -4.18 -5.46 -19.31
CA ALA A 83 -2.92 -4.97 -18.79
C ALA A 83 -2.67 -5.41 -17.32
N GLN A 84 -3.71 -5.43 -16.47
CA GLN A 84 -3.60 -5.95 -15.10
C GLN A 84 -3.22 -7.44 -15.11
N ASP A 85 -3.87 -8.25 -15.92
CA ASP A 85 -3.58 -9.68 -16.04
C ASP A 85 -2.15 -9.93 -16.56
N ASN A 86 -1.73 -9.16 -17.55
CA ASN A 86 -0.38 -9.18 -18.10
C ASN A 86 0.67 -8.74 -17.08
N CYS A 87 0.35 -7.79 -16.20
CA CYS A 87 1.19 -7.37 -15.09
C CYS A 87 1.46 -8.55 -14.16
N VAL A 88 0.41 -9.24 -13.71
CA VAL A 88 0.51 -10.43 -12.85
C VAL A 88 1.29 -11.55 -13.53
N ARG A 89 0.97 -11.88 -14.81
CA ARG A 89 1.68 -12.92 -15.58
C ARG A 89 3.16 -12.63 -15.73
N SER A 90 3.51 -11.38 -16.02
CA SER A 90 4.90 -10.95 -16.17
C SER A 90 5.66 -11.03 -14.84
N PHE A 91 5.02 -10.66 -13.73
CA PHE A 91 5.61 -10.81 -12.40
C PHE A 91 5.76 -12.29 -12.04
N ASP A 92 4.77 -13.14 -12.35
CA ASP A 92 4.85 -14.59 -12.12
C ASP A 92 6.03 -15.21 -12.88
N ALA A 93 6.28 -14.82 -14.13
CA ALA A 93 7.44 -15.24 -14.89
C ALA A 93 8.76 -14.77 -14.22
N TRP A 94 8.80 -13.54 -13.71
CA TRP A 94 9.98 -12.99 -13.06
C TRP A 94 10.30 -13.68 -11.72
N ARG A 95 9.29 -13.97 -10.89
CA ARG A 95 9.48 -14.51 -9.54
C ARG A 95 10.03 -15.92 -9.49
N ARG A 96 9.88 -16.69 -10.59
CA ARG A 96 10.37 -18.06 -10.68
C ARG A 96 11.84 -18.12 -10.26
N ARG A 97 12.20 -19.06 -9.39
CA ARG A 97 13.55 -19.26 -8.82
C ARG A 97 14.04 -18.10 -7.92
N ARG A 98 13.14 -17.22 -7.43
CA ARG A 98 13.50 -16.11 -6.53
C ARG A 98 12.94 -16.24 -5.12
N GLY A 99 12.33 -17.39 -4.80
CA GLY A 99 11.76 -17.63 -3.46
C GLY A 99 10.59 -16.69 -3.14
N VAL A 100 9.77 -16.40 -4.16
CA VAL A 100 8.53 -15.67 -4.01
C VAL A 100 7.38 -16.58 -4.43
N ASP A 101 6.43 -16.79 -3.55
CA ASP A 101 5.25 -17.62 -3.77
C ASP A 101 4.01 -16.73 -4.02
N ARG A 102 3.08 -17.23 -4.84
CA ARG A 102 1.75 -16.66 -5.01
C ARG A 102 0.76 -17.39 -4.14
N MET A 103 -0.05 -16.63 -3.41
CA MET A 103 -1.15 -17.18 -2.62
C MET A 103 -2.43 -16.41 -2.95
N VAL A 104 -3.56 -17.12 -2.94
CA VAL A 104 -4.90 -16.56 -3.10
C VAL A 104 -5.70 -16.98 -1.89
N LEU A 105 -6.41 -16.03 -1.30
CA LEU A 105 -7.30 -16.28 -0.17
C LEU A 105 -8.73 -15.95 -0.54
N ASN A 106 -9.63 -16.80 -0.06
CA ASN A 106 -11.06 -16.55 -0.08
C ASN A 106 -11.45 -15.81 1.20
N HIS A 107 -12.12 -14.67 1.04
CA HIS A 107 -12.75 -13.91 2.09
C HIS A 107 -14.28 -14.05 1.91
N PRO A 108 -15.11 -13.93 2.96
CA PRO A 108 -16.57 -13.99 2.79
C PRO A 108 -17.14 -13.04 1.71
N ASP A 109 -16.51 -11.88 1.52
CA ASP A 109 -16.95 -10.84 0.59
C ASP A 109 -16.20 -10.86 -0.77
N GLY A 110 -15.34 -11.85 -1.02
CA GLY A 110 -14.58 -11.92 -2.27
C GLY A 110 -13.27 -12.67 -2.16
N THR A 111 -12.32 -12.34 -3.03
CA THR A 111 -10.99 -12.96 -3.07
C THR A 111 -9.90 -11.91 -3.16
N PHE A 112 -8.72 -12.24 -2.67
CA PHE A 112 -7.53 -11.42 -2.91
C PHE A 112 -6.27 -12.28 -2.98
N ALA A 113 -5.31 -11.80 -3.75
CA ALA A 113 -4.02 -12.45 -3.93
C ALA A 113 -2.91 -11.68 -3.25
N PHE A 114 -1.84 -12.39 -2.89
CA PHE A 114 -0.62 -11.78 -2.40
C PHE A 114 0.63 -12.55 -2.84
N TRP A 115 1.74 -11.84 -2.85
CA TRP A 115 3.06 -12.42 -3.03
C TRP A 115 3.72 -12.58 -1.67
N ALA A 116 4.40 -13.70 -1.43
CA ALA A 116 5.05 -13.99 -0.16
C ALA A 116 6.47 -14.51 -0.34
N SER A 117 7.33 -14.28 0.66
CA SER A 117 8.66 -14.88 0.76
C SER A 117 9.03 -15.14 2.20
N GLY A 118 9.70 -16.26 2.47
CA GLY A 118 10.17 -16.61 3.81
C GLY A 118 9.11 -17.09 4.78
N LEU A 119 7.89 -17.43 4.31
CA LEU A 119 6.88 -18.15 5.10
C LEU A 119 7.36 -19.58 5.33
N ASP A 120 7.37 -20.03 6.61
CA ASP A 120 7.87 -21.35 6.97
C ASP A 120 7.23 -21.82 8.28
N ALA A 121 6.42 -22.86 8.24
CA ALA A 121 5.74 -23.42 9.41
C ALA A 121 6.72 -24.03 10.42
N ARG A 122 7.89 -24.53 9.99
CA ARG A 122 8.90 -25.11 10.87
C ARG A 122 9.73 -24.07 11.61
N ARG A 123 9.89 -22.87 11.00
CA ARG A 123 10.68 -21.76 11.56
C ARG A 123 9.98 -20.42 11.32
N PRO A 124 8.83 -20.17 12.00
CA PRO A 124 8.08 -18.93 11.82
C PRO A 124 8.92 -17.70 12.12
N ARG A 125 8.98 -16.75 11.20
CA ARG A 125 9.76 -15.51 11.28
C ARG A 125 8.85 -14.33 11.56
N PRO A 126 9.36 -13.21 12.16
CA PRO A 126 8.61 -11.96 12.24
C PRO A 126 8.09 -11.56 10.85
N LEU A 127 6.84 -11.08 10.80
CA LEU A 127 6.17 -10.73 9.54
C LEU A 127 6.40 -9.27 9.17
N VAL A 128 6.68 -9.01 7.90
CA VAL A 128 6.55 -7.70 7.27
C VAL A 128 5.43 -7.77 6.24
N LEU A 129 4.38 -7.01 6.46
CA LEU A 129 3.25 -6.89 5.54
C LEU A 129 3.37 -5.57 4.79
N ILE A 130 3.40 -5.62 3.46
CA ILE A 130 3.49 -4.45 2.59
C ILE A 130 2.18 -4.30 1.82
N MET A 131 1.59 -3.11 1.87
CA MET A 131 0.39 -2.76 1.13
C MET A 131 0.58 -1.37 0.50
N GLY A 132 0.35 -1.26 -0.80
CA GLY A 132 0.37 0.01 -1.51
C GLY A 132 -0.88 0.86 -1.28
N GLY A 133 -0.92 2.07 -1.83
CA GLY A 133 -2.10 2.92 -1.83
C GLY A 133 -3.15 2.50 -2.86
N ILE A 134 -4.15 3.37 -3.05
CA ILE A 134 -5.36 3.12 -3.86
C ILE A 134 -5.12 2.82 -5.35
N VAL A 135 -3.94 3.13 -5.88
CA VAL A 135 -3.57 2.88 -7.28
C VAL A 135 -2.42 1.88 -7.43
N SER A 136 -1.87 1.38 -6.32
CA SER A 136 -0.62 0.59 -6.30
C SER A 136 -0.90 -0.91 -6.23
N VAL A 137 -0.50 -1.65 -7.25
CA VAL A 137 -0.60 -3.12 -7.25
C VAL A 137 0.57 -3.77 -6.49
N LYS A 138 0.34 -4.96 -5.96
CA LYS A 138 1.31 -5.71 -5.15
C LYS A 138 2.62 -6.02 -5.88
N GLU A 139 2.59 -6.14 -7.21
CA GLU A 139 3.75 -6.39 -8.07
C GLU A 139 4.80 -5.26 -7.98
N GLN A 140 4.39 -4.05 -7.63
CA GLN A 140 5.31 -2.92 -7.44
C GLN A 140 6.20 -3.10 -6.20
N TRP A 141 5.71 -3.77 -5.18
CA TRP A 141 6.36 -3.96 -3.88
C TRP A 141 7.00 -5.33 -3.71
N ALA A 142 6.45 -6.36 -4.36
CA ALA A 142 6.89 -7.74 -4.24
C ALA A 142 8.37 -8.00 -4.60
N PRO A 143 9.06 -7.22 -5.47
CA PRO A 143 10.51 -7.35 -5.66
C PRO A 143 11.35 -7.13 -4.39
N LEU A 144 10.80 -6.54 -3.34
CA LEU A 144 11.47 -6.37 -2.05
C LEU A 144 11.45 -7.64 -1.18
N LEU A 145 10.48 -8.54 -1.38
CA LEU A 145 10.24 -9.70 -0.51
C LEU A 145 11.45 -10.61 -0.34
N PRO A 146 12.22 -11.00 -1.40
CA PRO A 146 13.40 -11.83 -1.23
C PRO A 146 14.50 -11.17 -0.39
N ARG A 147 14.59 -9.84 -0.41
CA ARG A 147 15.56 -9.10 0.41
C ARG A 147 15.15 -9.12 1.88
N LEU A 148 13.87 -8.94 2.18
CA LEU A 148 13.34 -9.04 3.54
C LEU A 148 13.49 -10.46 4.08
N ALA A 149 13.26 -11.49 3.26
CA ALA A 149 13.47 -12.88 3.64
C ALA A 149 14.94 -13.17 4.01
N ARG A 150 15.91 -12.61 3.26
CA ARG A 150 17.35 -12.69 3.60
C ARG A 150 17.70 -11.96 4.90
N LEU A 151 16.96 -10.91 5.26
CA LEU A 151 17.08 -10.23 6.55
C LEU A 151 16.39 -10.97 7.71
N GLY A 152 15.80 -12.16 7.44
CA GLY A 152 15.19 -13.01 8.46
C GLY A 152 13.74 -12.65 8.80
N TYR A 153 13.01 -12.07 7.86
CA TYR A 153 11.57 -11.86 7.95
C TYR A 153 10.80 -12.89 7.10
N ALA A 154 9.58 -13.18 7.51
CA ALA A 154 8.53 -13.54 6.56
C ALA A 154 7.99 -12.23 5.97
N ALA A 155 7.76 -12.17 4.68
CA ALA A 155 7.35 -10.93 4.03
C ALA A 155 6.23 -11.20 3.02
N VAL A 156 5.21 -10.34 3.04
CA VAL A 156 4.02 -10.42 2.21
C VAL A 156 3.77 -9.06 1.54
N ALA A 157 3.43 -9.08 0.26
CA ALA A 157 2.95 -7.90 -0.47
C ALA A 157 1.55 -8.17 -0.98
N THR A 158 0.60 -7.33 -0.59
CA THR A 158 -0.81 -7.40 -0.97
C THR A 158 -1.33 -6.04 -1.44
N GLU A 159 -2.62 -5.95 -1.75
CA GLU A 159 -3.29 -4.79 -2.31
C GLU A 159 -4.44 -4.33 -1.42
N MET A 160 -4.78 -3.05 -1.50
CA MET A 160 -5.99 -2.53 -0.89
C MET A 160 -7.25 -3.17 -1.52
N PRO A 161 -8.38 -3.20 -0.79
CA PRO A 161 -9.66 -3.60 -1.35
C PRO A 161 -9.98 -2.84 -2.64
N GLY A 162 -10.38 -3.57 -3.68
CA GLY A 162 -10.71 -3.07 -5.01
C GLY A 162 -9.50 -2.79 -5.92
N VAL A 163 -8.28 -2.95 -5.44
CA VAL A 163 -7.06 -2.72 -6.22
C VAL A 163 -6.50 -4.03 -6.77
N GLY A 164 -6.08 -4.03 -8.02
CA GLY A 164 -5.43 -5.16 -8.66
C GLY A 164 -6.30 -6.43 -8.66
N GLU A 165 -5.82 -7.50 -8.01
CA GLU A 165 -6.56 -8.77 -7.87
C GLU A 165 -7.40 -8.84 -6.58
N ASN A 166 -7.50 -7.76 -5.81
CA ASN A 166 -8.34 -7.73 -4.62
C ASN A 166 -9.77 -7.33 -5.00
N THR A 167 -10.69 -8.28 -4.96
CA THR A 167 -12.09 -8.08 -5.37
C THR A 167 -12.99 -7.52 -4.26
N LEU A 168 -12.44 -7.33 -3.05
CA LEU A 168 -13.17 -6.74 -1.93
C LEU A 168 -13.50 -5.27 -2.23
N ARG A 169 -14.60 -4.78 -1.68
CA ARG A 169 -14.95 -3.36 -1.75
C ARG A 169 -14.23 -2.58 -0.65
N TYR A 170 -13.78 -1.35 -0.95
CA TYR A 170 -13.19 -0.46 0.04
C TYR A 170 -14.29 0.26 0.83
N HIS A 171 -14.28 0.10 2.15
CA HIS A 171 -15.21 0.71 3.10
C HIS A 171 -14.54 0.96 4.46
N ALA A 172 -15.23 1.61 5.39
CA ALA A 172 -14.67 2.01 6.69
C ALA A 172 -14.08 0.82 7.50
N ASP A 173 -14.67 -0.38 7.38
CA ASP A 173 -14.18 -1.59 8.05
C ASP A 173 -13.13 -2.38 7.28
N SER A 174 -12.66 -1.89 6.14
CA SER A 174 -11.64 -2.57 5.32
C SER A 174 -10.31 -2.83 6.04
N TRP A 175 -10.07 -2.17 7.15
CA TRP A 175 -8.93 -2.45 8.04
C TRP A 175 -8.93 -3.88 8.56
N ARG A 176 -10.10 -4.55 8.65
CA ARG A 176 -10.26 -5.95 9.08
C ARG A 176 -9.56 -6.95 8.15
N LEU A 177 -9.23 -6.55 6.93
CA LEU A 177 -8.40 -7.34 6.02
C LEU A 177 -7.03 -7.68 6.64
N LEU A 178 -6.45 -6.77 7.45
CA LEU A 178 -5.16 -7.01 8.08
C LEU A 178 -5.23 -8.11 9.14
N PRO A 179 -6.10 -8.05 10.17
CA PRO A 179 -6.31 -9.16 11.09
C PRO A 179 -6.65 -10.48 10.39
N PHE A 180 -7.54 -10.45 9.40
CA PHE A 180 -7.89 -11.65 8.63
C PHE A 180 -6.64 -12.28 7.97
N LEU A 181 -5.80 -11.48 7.32
CA LEU A 181 -4.56 -11.98 6.72
C LEU A 181 -3.59 -12.52 7.77
N LEU A 182 -3.50 -11.90 8.95
CA LEU A 182 -2.68 -12.41 10.05
C LEU A 182 -3.16 -13.79 10.53
N ASP A 183 -4.47 -14.01 10.60
CA ASP A 183 -5.05 -15.31 10.95
C ASP A 183 -4.64 -16.40 9.95
N GLN A 184 -4.71 -16.09 8.66
CA GLN A 184 -4.34 -17.02 7.58
C GLN A 184 -2.82 -17.33 7.52
N LEU A 185 -1.99 -16.51 8.15
CA LEU A 185 -0.53 -16.67 8.15
C LEU A 185 0.03 -17.18 9.49
N ALA A 186 -0.83 -17.37 10.51
CA ALA A 186 -0.41 -17.69 11.88
C ALA A 186 0.47 -18.94 12.00
N ASP A 187 0.22 -19.95 11.17
CA ASP A 187 0.99 -21.21 11.17
C ASP A 187 2.34 -21.08 10.47
N ARG A 188 2.54 -20.05 9.62
CA ARG A 188 3.71 -19.92 8.72
C ARG A 188 4.57 -18.70 9.00
N ALA A 189 4.10 -17.78 9.86
CA ALA A 189 4.81 -16.59 10.28
C ALA A 189 4.57 -16.29 11.76
N ARG A 190 5.50 -15.60 12.40
CA ARG A 190 5.31 -15.08 13.76
C ARG A 190 4.47 -13.79 13.67
N VAL A 191 3.17 -13.96 13.48
CA VAL A 191 2.22 -12.85 13.30
C VAL A 191 2.13 -11.93 14.52
N THR A 192 2.43 -12.42 15.73
CA THR A 192 2.54 -11.60 16.95
C THR A 192 3.69 -10.58 16.90
N ARG A 193 4.45 -10.54 15.82
CA ARG A 193 5.52 -9.57 15.53
C ARG A 193 5.42 -9.07 14.10
N THR A 194 4.25 -8.52 13.78
CA THR A 194 3.99 -7.97 12.45
C THR A 194 4.38 -6.49 12.40
N SER A 195 5.21 -6.15 11.44
CA SER A 195 5.45 -4.76 11.01
C SER A 195 4.66 -4.49 9.73
N VAL A 196 3.84 -3.45 9.71
CA VAL A 196 3.07 -3.06 8.52
C VAL A 196 3.77 -1.90 7.83
N LEU A 197 4.11 -2.08 6.56
CA LEU A 197 4.52 -1.02 5.64
C LEU A 197 3.30 -0.66 4.78
N GLY A 198 2.48 0.25 5.29
CA GLY A 198 1.26 0.74 4.66
C GLY A 198 1.51 2.10 4.00
N LEU A 199 1.37 2.18 2.68
CA LEU A 199 1.70 3.38 1.92
C LEU A 199 0.43 4.13 1.54
N SER A 200 0.35 5.42 1.85
CA SER A 200 -0.84 6.24 1.60
C SER A 200 -2.07 5.66 2.31
N PHE A 201 -3.19 5.46 1.64
CA PHE A 201 -4.44 4.95 2.23
C PHE A 201 -4.32 3.63 2.99
N SER A 202 -3.38 2.77 2.62
CA SER A 202 -3.15 1.54 3.41
C SER A 202 -2.50 1.82 4.77
N GLY A 203 -1.83 2.96 4.94
CA GLY A 203 -1.37 3.43 6.24
C GLY A 203 -2.52 3.75 7.19
N HIS A 204 -3.63 4.30 6.67
CA HIS A 204 -4.88 4.48 7.42
C HIS A 204 -5.42 3.13 7.95
N LEU A 205 -5.51 2.11 7.06
CA LEU A 205 -5.94 0.78 7.47
C LEU A 205 -5.03 0.20 8.56
N ALA A 206 -3.71 0.41 8.42
CA ALA A 206 -2.73 -0.07 9.40
C ALA A 206 -2.88 0.60 10.77
N LEU A 207 -3.12 1.92 10.81
CA LEU A 207 -3.38 2.66 12.06
C LEU A 207 -4.64 2.15 12.73
N ARG A 208 -5.74 2.02 11.96
CA ARG A 208 -7.01 1.50 12.52
C ARG A 208 -6.87 0.07 13.03
N ALA A 209 -6.20 -0.81 12.28
CA ALA A 209 -5.99 -2.19 12.68
C ALA A 209 -5.10 -2.31 13.94
N ALA A 210 -4.06 -1.48 14.08
CA ALA A 210 -3.17 -1.52 15.23
C ALA A 210 -3.82 -1.06 16.54
N ALA A 211 -4.90 -0.26 16.46
CA ALA A 211 -5.70 0.09 17.63
C ALA A 211 -6.50 -1.10 18.18
N GLU A 212 -6.75 -2.14 17.36
CA GLU A 212 -7.60 -3.28 17.70
C GLU A 212 -6.85 -4.61 17.77
N ASP A 213 -5.70 -4.73 17.09
CA ASP A 213 -4.95 -5.99 16.98
C ASP A 213 -3.52 -5.85 17.48
N ALA A 214 -3.25 -6.35 18.66
CA ALA A 214 -1.95 -6.32 19.32
C ALA A 214 -0.84 -7.12 18.58
N ARG A 215 -1.18 -7.88 17.54
CA ARG A 215 -0.20 -8.56 16.67
C ARG A 215 0.56 -7.60 15.77
N ILE A 216 -0.01 -6.42 15.51
CA ILE A 216 0.67 -5.33 14.79
C ILE A 216 1.62 -4.64 15.76
N HIS A 217 2.89 -4.67 15.45
CA HIS A 217 3.99 -4.30 16.36
C HIS A 217 4.67 -2.99 16.01
N SER A 218 4.56 -2.57 14.77
CA SER A 218 5.02 -1.27 14.26
C SER A 218 4.37 -0.94 12.93
N ILE A 219 4.23 0.35 12.68
CA ILE A 219 3.69 0.89 11.43
C ILE A 219 4.74 1.78 10.78
N HIS A 220 4.91 1.60 9.47
CA HIS A 220 5.78 2.41 8.62
C HIS A 220 4.93 2.93 7.47
N THR A 221 4.73 4.24 7.37
CA THR A 221 3.80 4.80 6.38
C THR A 221 4.34 6.07 5.71
N VAL A 222 3.77 6.40 4.57
CA VAL A 222 4.06 7.58 3.77
C VAL A 222 2.75 8.23 3.38
N GLY A 223 2.47 9.44 3.85
CA GLY A 223 1.29 10.20 3.45
C GLY A 223 -0.03 9.45 3.69
N ALA A 224 -0.26 8.93 4.91
CA ALA A 224 -1.52 8.27 5.23
C ALA A 224 -2.59 9.28 5.61
N PRO A 225 -3.80 9.27 5.00
CA PRO A 225 -4.94 10.03 5.49
C PRO A 225 -5.40 9.48 6.84
N VAL A 226 -5.93 10.33 7.71
CA VAL A 226 -6.34 9.92 9.07
C VAL A 226 -7.73 10.45 9.42
N ALA A 227 -7.92 11.75 9.35
CA ALA A 227 -9.20 12.39 9.69
C ALA A 227 -9.51 13.57 8.76
N GLY A 228 -8.63 14.56 8.66
CA GLY A 228 -8.85 15.79 7.89
C GLY A 228 -9.10 15.52 6.41
N PHE A 229 -8.39 14.58 5.79
CA PHE A 229 -8.67 14.17 4.41
C PHE A 229 -10.13 13.74 4.22
N PHE A 230 -10.72 13.07 5.19
CA PHE A 230 -12.06 12.52 5.10
C PHE A 230 -13.17 13.50 5.48
N THR A 231 -12.85 14.53 6.28
CA THR A 231 -13.88 15.39 6.91
C THR A 231 -13.76 16.87 6.60
N ASP A 232 -12.62 17.35 6.08
CA ASP A 232 -12.40 18.76 5.79
C ASP A 232 -13.01 19.12 4.41
N PRO A 233 -14.12 19.87 4.36
CA PRO A 233 -14.77 20.25 3.11
C PRO A 233 -13.93 21.22 2.27
N ASP A 234 -13.06 22.02 2.90
CA ASP A 234 -12.22 23.01 2.22
C ASP A 234 -10.99 22.39 1.57
N TRP A 235 -10.65 21.16 1.96
CA TRP A 235 -9.55 20.40 1.36
C TRP A 235 -9.94 19.72 0.03
N TRP A 236 -11.16 19.21 -0.06
CA TRP A 236 -11.63 18.41 -1.21
C TRP A 236 -11.46 19.06 -2.58
N PRO A 237 -11.71 20.38 -2.79
CA PRO A 237 -11.48 21.01 -4.09
C PRO A 237 -10.01 20.97 -4.58
N ARG A 238 -9.08 20.63 -3.70
CA ARG A 238 -7.63 20.54 -4.00
C ARG A 238 -7.18 19.13 -4.35
N VAL A 239 -7.97 18.12 -3.96
CA VAL A 239 -7.62 16.72 -4.20
C VAL A 239 -7.65 16.44 -5.70
N PRO A 240 -6.58 15.81 -6.25
CA PRO A 240 -6.52 15.48 -7.66
C PRO A 240 -7.71 14.63 -8.13
N GLY A 241 -8.23 14.91 -9.32
CA GLY A 241 -9.39 14.21 -9.91
C GLY A 241 -9.17 12.70 -9.98
N ILE A 242 -7.99 12.26 -10.39
CA ILE A 242 -7.60 10.84 -10.40
C ILE A 242 -7.79 10.17 -9.03
N THR A 243 -7.46 10.86 -7.95
CA THR A 243 -7.64 10.32 -6.58
C THR A 243 -9.12 10.17 -6.25
N VAL A 244 -9.92 11.19 -6.57
CA VAL A 244 -11.38 11.20 -6.32
C VAL A 244 -12.06 10.10 -7.14
N ASP A 245 -11.80 9.99 -8.43
CA ASP A 245 -12.38 8.99 -9.33
C ASP A 245 -11.99 7.56 -8.92
N THR A 246 -10.72 7.39 -8.50
CA THR A 246 -10.26 6.09 -7.97
C THR A 246 -11.04 5.72 -6.70
N LEU A 247 -11.24 6.65 -5.79
CA LEU A 247 -12.01 6.41 -4.56
C LEU A 247 -13.48 6.13 -4.86
N CYS A 248 -14.11 6.84 -5.81
CA CYS A 248 -15.47 6.51 -6.28
C CYS A 248 -15.56 5.04 -6.70
N ARG A 249 -14.63 4.61 -7.54
CA ARG A 249 -14.60 3.23 -8.01
C ARG A 249 -14.40 2.21 -6.88
N LEU A 250 -13.42 2.44 -5.99
CA LEU A 250 -13.10 1.50 -4.92
C LEU A 250 -14.23 1.37 -3.90
N THR A 251 -14.90 2.47 -3.58
CA THR A 251 -16.03 2.50 -2.64
C THR A 251 -17.38 2.15 -3.31
N GLY A 252 -17.43 2.19 -4.65
CA GLY A 252 -18.65 2.04 -5.44
C GLY A 252 -19.60 3.22 -5.26
N ALA A 253 -19.08 4.41 -4.95
CA ALA A 253 -19.87 5.64 -4.94
C ALA A 253 -20.20 6.03 -6.40
N PRO A 254 -21.46 6.40 -6.69
CA PRO A 254 -21.88 6.73 -8.05
C PRO A 254 -21.36 8.12 -8.49
N ASP A 255 -21.12 9.00 -7.56
CA ASP A 255 -20.65 10.37 -7.78
C ASP A 255 -19.81 10.89 -6.61
N HIS A 256 -19.30 12.12 -6.73
CA HIS A 256 -18.40 12.74 -5.76
C HIS A 256 -19.13 13.13 -4.45
N ASP A 257 -20.42 13.46 -4.48
CA ASP A 257 -21.16 13.85 -3.28
C ASP A 257 -21.43 12.62 -2.40
N GLU A 258 -21.85 11.50 -3.02
CA GLU A 258 -22.01 10.23 -2.31
C GLU A 258 -20.66 9.71 -1.81
N LEU A 259 -19.58 9.89 -2.58
CA LEU A 259 -18.23 9.55 -2.12
C LEU A 259 -17.88 10.29 -0.83
N ARG A 260 -18.08 11.61 -0.78
CA ARG A 260 -17.80 12.42 0.40
C ARG A 260 -18.60 11.97 1.62
N ALA A 261 -19.89 11.69 1.42
CA ALA A 261 -20.76 11.17 2.48
C ALA A 261 -20.24 9.85 3.05
N ARG A 262 -19.82 8.91 2.18
CA ARG A 262 -19.23 7.62 2.60
C ARG A 262 -17.91 7.80 3.32
N LEU A 263 -17.02 8.64 2.79
CA LEU A 263 -15.68 8.84 3.33
C LEU A 263 -15.65 9.50 4.71
N ALA A 264 -16.66 10.27 5.08
CA ALA A 264 -16.77 10.83 6.43
C ALA A 264 -16.68 9.75 7.52
N GLY A 265 -17.23 8.55 7.26
CA GLY A 265 -17.16 7.40 8.17
C GLY A 265 -15.78 6.72 8.28
N PHE A 266 -14.80 7.11 7.47
CA PHE A 266 -13.44 6.56 7.53
C PHE A 266 -12.55 7.30 8.54
N ALA A 267 -12.93 8.52 8.96
CA ALA A 267 -12.12 9.33 9.85
C ALA A 267 -11.82 8.60 11.17
N LEU A 268 -10.54 8.55 11.56
CA LEU A 268 -10.12 7.98 12.84
C LEU A 268 -10.30 9.03 13.95
N GLY A 269 -11.18 8.73 14.90
CA GLY A 269 -11.40 9.55 16.05
C GLY A 269 -10.19 9.59 17.00
N PRO A 270 -10.14 10.60 17.92
CA PRO A 270 -9.03 10.73 18.86
C PRO A 270 -8.82 9.51 19.76
N GLU A 271 -9.88 8.78 20.10
CA GLU A 271 -9.85 7.56 20.92
C GLU A 271 -9.13 6.43 20.17
N VAL A 272 -9.39 6.25 18.87
CA VAL A 272 -8.72 5.26 18.03
C VAL A 272 -7.23 5.59 17.90
N LEU A 273 -6.89 6.86 17.65
CA LEU A 273 -5.50 7.27 17.49
C LEU A 273 -4.70 7.10 18.79
N ARG A 274 -5.28 7.41 19.96
CA ARG A 274 -4.63 7.19 21.26
C ARG A 274 -4.44 5.71 21.59
N ALA A 275 -5.30 4.83 21.06
CA ALA A 275 -5.18 3.39 21.24
C ALA A 275 -4.05 2.76 20.40
N VAL A 276 -3.48 3.47 19.44
CA VAL A 276 -2.32 3.02 18.65
C VAL A 276 -1.06 3.14 19.52
N ASP A 277 -0.82 2.15 20.39
CA ASP A 277 0.34 2.10 21.29
C ASP A 277 1.51 1.30 20.70
N VAL A 278 1.87 1.57 19.47
CA VAL A 278 3.01 0.96 18.78
C VAL A 278 3.86 2.02 18.08
N PRO A 279 5.16 1.77 17.85
CA PRO A 279 6.00 2.70 17.10
C PRO A 279 5.45 2.97 15.70
N VAL A 280 5.19 4.23 15.39
CA VAL A 280 4.75 4.69 14.07
C VAL A 280 5.85 5.55 13.44
N ALA A 281 6.34 5.11 12.29
CA ALA A 281 7.25 5.88 11.45
C ALA A 281 6.47 6.46 10.27
N TYR A 282 6.28 7.78 10.27
CA TYR A 282 5.44 8.47 9.29
C TYR A 282 6.27 9.45 8.44
N VAL A 283 6.26 9.25 7.12
CA VAL A 283 6.86 10.19 6.17
C VAL A 283 5.83 11.23 5.75
N VAL A 284 6.21 12.49 5.84
CA VAL A 284 5.43 13.65 5.45
C VAL A 284 6.02 14.27 4.20
N SER A 285 5.18 14.61 3.23
CA SER A 285 5.52 15.48 2.11
C SER A 285 4.96 16.88 2.39
N SER A 286 5.81 17.94 2.41
CA SER A 286 5.35 19.28 2.83
C SER A 286 4.42 19.95 1.81
N ARG A 287 4.46 19.51 0.55
CA ARG A 287 3.60 19.97 -0.54
C ARG A 287 2.63 18.86 -1.00
N ASP A 288 2.18 18.02 -0.07
CA ASP A 288 1.27 16.93 -0.36
C ASP A 288 -0.07 17.48 -0.87
N GLU A 289 -0.43 17.13 -2.10
CA GLU A 289 -1.65 17.56 -2.76
C GLU A 289 -2.86 16.66 -2.43
N ILE A 290 -2.60 15.52 -1.79
CA ILE A 290 -3.64 14.57 -1.38
C ILE A 290 -3.91 14.69 0.12
N ILE A 291 -2.86 14.70 0.95
CA ILE A 291 -2.97 14.62 2.40
C ILE A 291 -2.81 16.00 3.04
N PRO A 292 -3.83 16.53 3.74
CA PRO A 292 -3.74 17.85 4.36
C PRO A 292 -2.70 17.89 5.48
N ALA A 293 -1.98 19.01 5.60
CA ALA A 293 -0.95 19.21 6.62
C ALA A 293 -1.50 19.10 8.07
N THR A 294 -2.82 19.21 8.26
CA THR A 294 -3.51 19.00 9.53
C THR A 294 -3.31 17.60 10.08
N GLU A 295 -3.15 16.58 9.20
CA GLU A 295 -2.95 15.19 9.63
C GLU A 295 -1.65 15.02 10.44
N ARG A 296 -0.56 15.66 10.03
CA ARG A 296 0.70 15.62 10.78
C ARG A 296 0.56 16.16 12.20
N ARG A 297 -0.18 17.31 12.34
CA ARG A 297 -0.42 17.92 13.65
C ARG A 297 -1.28 17.02 14.54
N LEU A 298 -2.35 16.46 13.97
CA LEU A 298 -3.26 15.55 14.67
C LEU A 298 -2.51 14.31 15.18
N LEU A 299 -1.76 13.65 14.29
CA LEU A 299 -0.95 12.47 14.64
C LEU A 299 0.09 12.80 15.71
N GLY A 300 0.76 13.95 15.61
CA GLY A 300 1.77 14.38 16.59
C GLY A 300 1.18 14.66 17.99
N SER A 301 -0.10 15.02 18.06
CA SER A 301 -0.78 15.28 19.34
C SER A 301 -1.42 14.04 19.97
N LEU A 302 -1.74 13.03 19.20
CA LEU A 302 -2.54 11.89 19.66
C LEU A 302 -1.77 10.56 19.70
N LEU A 303 -0.82 10.33 18.80
CA LEU A 303 -0.05 9.08 18.81
C LEU A 303 1.09 9.14 19.83
N PRO A 304 1.15 8.19 20.78
CA PRO A 304 2.18 8.20 21.83
C PRO A 304 3.60 7.96 21.32
N GLN A 305 3.76 7.22 20.23
CA GLN A 305 5.05 6.75 19.72
C GLN A 305 5.25 7.07 18.24
N VAL A 306 4.91 8.29 17.79
CA VAL A 306 5.09 8.69 16.39
C VAL A 306 6.44 9.37 16.15
N ARG A 307 7.07 9.04 15.03
CA ARG A 307 8.27 9.70 14.51
C ARG A 307 8.03 10.13 13.08
N PHE A 308 8.27 11.42 12.83
CA PHE A 308 8.12 12.00 11.51
C PHE A 308 9.47 12.12 10.77
N LYS A 309 9.40 11.93 9.45
CA LYS A 309 10.42 12.37 8.51
C LYS A 309 9.75 13.21 7.43
N GLU A 310 10.14 14.45 7.33
CA GLU A 310 9.56 15.39 6.38
C GLU A 310 10.50 15.60 5.18
N PHE A 311 9.91 15.69 3.98
CA PHE A 311 10.58 16.04 2.75
C PHE A 311 9.81 17.16 2.04
N ASP A 312 10.53 18.12 1.44
CA ASP A 312 9.94 19.14 0.58
C ASP A 312 9.63 18.54 -0.79
N ASP A 313 8.46 17.91 -0.88
CA ASP A 313 8.04 17.13 -2.04
C ASP A 313 6.50 17.03 -2.08
N VAL A 314 5.97 16.49 -3.17
CA VAL A 314 4.57 16.12 -3.37
C VAL A 314 4.26 14.75 -2.76
N HIS A 315 3.01 14.30 -2.84
CA HIS A 315 2.55 13.03 -2.25
C HIS A 315 3.49 11.84 -2.57
N GLY A 316 3.87 11.09 -1.53
CA GLY A 316 4.76 9.94 -1.68
C GLY A 316 6.25 10.27 -1.79
N SER A 317 6.65 11.54 -1.73
CA SER A 317 8.04 12.03 -1.77
C SER A 317 8.89 11.44 -2.92
N PRO A 318 8.43 11.52 -4.18
CA PRO A 318 9.07 10.85 -5.33
C PRO A 318 10.47 11.39 -5.66
N ALA A 319 10.80 12.63 -5.33
CA ALA A 319 12.16 13.16 -5.51
C ALA A 319 13.13 12.65 -4.43
N HIS A 320 12.62 12.14 -3.30
CA HIS A 320 13.41 11.73 -2.14
C HIS A 320 13.39 10.21 -1.87
N LEU A 321 13.01 9.37 -2.85
CA LEU A 321 12.83 7.92 -2.71
C LEU A 321 14.00 7.20 -2.04
N GLY A 322 15.23 7.59 -2.35
CA GLY A 322 16.43 6.97 -1.77
C GLY A 322 16.56 7.21 -0.27
N ALA A 323 16.36 8.46 0.17
CA ALA A 323 16.43 8.87 1.58
C ALA A 323 15.22 8.29 2.36
N MET A 324 14.03 8.36 1.77
CA MET A 324 12.80 7.81 2.34
C MET A 324 12.92 6.29 2.58
N ARG A 325 13.37 5.52 1.58
CA ARG A 325 13.56 4.06 1.71
C ARG A 325 14.57 3.72 2.78
N LYS A 326 15.71 4.43 2.85
CA LYS A 326 16.72 4.24 3.90
C LYS A 326 16.13 4.49 5.28
N TRP A 327 15.34 5.55 5.44
CA TRP A 327 14.72 5.88 6.73
C TRP A 327 13.66 4.86 7.14
N LEU A 328 12.80 4.41 6.24
CA LEU A 328 11.79 3.37 6.49
C LEU A 328 12.44 2.02 6.85
N ILE A 329 13.48 1.59 6.12
CA ILE A 329 14.24 0.37 6.45
C ILE A 329 14.91 0.52 7.82
N GLY A 330 15.53 1.66 8.11
CA GLY A 330 16.14 1.93 9.42
C GLY A 330 15.12 1.91 10.56
N SER A 331 13.89 2.39 10.33
CA SER A 331 12.83 2.34 11.33
C SER A 331 12.31 0.92 11.54
N LEU A 332 12.16 0.11 10.47
CA LEU A 332 11.81 -1.30 10.54
C LEU A 332 12.84 -2.12 11.35
N LEU A 333 14.12 -1.88 11.10
CA LEU A 333 15.19 -2.57 11.87
C LEU A 333 15.22 -2.15 13.34
N ARG A 334 14.98 -0.87 13.65
CA ARG A 334 14.85 -0.41 15.05
C ARG A 334 13.68 -1.06 15.76
N ALA A 335 12.50 -1.12 15.15
CA ALA A 335 11.34 -1.79 15.72
C ALA A 335 11.62 -3.28 16.07
N ARG A 336 12.50 -3.93 15.30
CA ARG A 336 12.95 -5.31 15.59
C ARG A 336 13.81 -5.40 16.84
N ILE A 337 14.64 -4.39 17.13
CA ILE A 337 15.62 -4.39 18.24
C ILE A 337 14.94 -4.00 19.56
N THR A 338 14.13 -2.94 19.58
CA THR A 338 13.42 -2.49 20.80
C THR A 338 12.54 -3.58 21.38
N ASN A 339 11.97 -4.42 20.54
CA ASN A 339 11.18 -5.58 20.94
C ASN A 339 11.99 -6.76 21.51
N ARG A 340 13.31 -6.77 21.38
CA ARG A 340 14.18 -7.73 22.09
C ARG A 340 14.46 -7.30 23.53
N ALA A 341 14.58 -6.01 23.79
CA ALA A 341 14.91 -5.46 25.12
C ALA A 341 13.74 -5.52 26.10
N GLY A 342 12.49 -5.35 25.65
CA GLY A 342 11.29 -5.39 26.51
C GLY A 342 10.94 -6.78 27.07
N ARG A 343 11.61 -7.85 26.67
CA ARG A 343 11.35 -9.23 27.15
C ARG A 343 12.25 -9.65 28.32
N THR A 344 13.17 -8.82 28.80
CA THR A 344 14.06 -9.14 29.96
C THR A 344 13.58 -8.53 31.27
N SER A 345 12.49 -7.77 31.29
CA SER A 345 12.01 -7.09 32.50
C SER A 345 10.48 -7.08 32.59
N GLY A 346 9.86 -8.22 32.84
CA GLY A 346 8.45 -8.29 33.21
C GLY A 346 8.15 -9.54 34.04
N PRO A 347 7.62 -9.44 35.29
CA PRO A 347 7.23 -10.59 36.06
C PRO A 347 6.02 -11.29 35.43
N ALA A 348 6.08 -12.61 35.38
CA ALA A 348 5.00 -13.48 34.95
C ALA A 348 3.73 -13.22 35.77
N HIS A 349 2.72 -12.61 35.19
CA HIS A 349 1.39 -12.53 35.78
C HIS A 349 0.74 -13.92 35.66
N ARG A 350 0.80 -14.72 36.77
CA ARG A 350 0.01 -15.95 36.91
C ARG A 350 -1.46 -15.56 37.18
N PRO A 351 -2.43 -16.09 36.43
CA PRO A 351 -3.82 -15.92 36.80
C PRO A 351 -4.11 -16.65 38.11
N ARG A 352 -4.65 -15.95 39.10
CA ARG A 352 -5.24 -16.58 40.29
C ARG A 352 -6.51 -17.31 39.89
N VAL A 353 -6.53 -18.61 40.11
CA VAL A 353 -7.75 -19.42 40.08
C VAL A 353 -8.51 -19.07 41.36
N PRO A 354 -9.82 -18.73 41.33
CA PRO A 354 -10.62 -18.63 42.53
C PRO A 354 -10.88 -20.05 43.06
N SER A 355 -10.53 -20.30 44.31
CA SER A 355 -10.98 -21.46 45.07
C SER A 355 -12.47 -21.33 45.36
N ALA A 356 -13.20 -22.39 45.05
CA ALA A 356 -14.58 -22.59 45.47
C ALA A 356 -14.64 -22.79 47.00
N GLU A 357 -15.53 -22.03 47.64
CA GLU A 357 -16.28 -22.40 48.84
C GLU A 357 -17.76 -22.12 48.59
#